data_c8ac56ca9dc2c7f82ddac51b6a996103
#
_entry.id   c8ac56ca9dc2c7f82ddac51b6a996103
#
_cell.length_a   1.000
_cell.length_b   1.000
_cell.length_c   1.000
_cell.angle_alpha   90.00
_cell.angle_beta   90.00
_cell.angle_gamma   90.00
#
_symmetry.space_group_name_H-M   'P 1'
#
loop_
_entity.id
_entity.type
_entity.pdbx_description
1 polymer ?
#
loop_
_entity_poly.entity_id
_entity_poly.type
_entity_poly.pdbx_seq_one_letter_code
_entity_poly.pdbx_strand_id
1 'polypeptide(L)'
;MELMEIGKTAREMKYELAKLSTEKKNQGILAAAEGLERDADRILAANAVDMENGKKRQMPQGLLDRLLLTEDRIHQMAEGLRQVVALPDPIGEMLGSTRRPNGLEIGKRRVQIGRAHV
;
A
#
# COMPACT_ATOMS: atom_id res chain seq x y z
N MET A 1 21.83 2.86 -0.57
CA MET A 1 20.91 3.27 -1.65
C MET A 1 20.51 4.73 -1.41
N GLU A 2 20.79 5.59 -2.35
CA GLU A 2 20.44 7.00 -2.22
C GLU A 2 18.93 7.23 -2.39
N LEU A 3 18.40 8.24 -1.72
CA LEU A 3 16.97 8.60 -1.77
C LEU A 3 16.47 8.83 -3.20
N MET A 4 17.30 9.42 -4.04
CA MET A 4 17.02 9.65 -5.46
C MET A 4 16.88 8.35 -6.26
N GLU A 5 17.69 7.34 -5.95
CA GLU A 5 17.60 6.02 -6.58
C GLU A 5 16.31 5.29 -6.21
N ILE A 6 15.95 5.33 -4.90
CA ILE A 6 14.69 4.77 -4.41
C ILE A 6 13.50 5.44 -5.12
N GLY A 7 13.52 6.76 -5.20
CA GLY A 7 12.47 7.53 -5.87
C GLY A 7 12.35 7.21 -7.35
N LYS A 8 13.47 7.09 -8.06
CA LYS A 8 13.50 6.72 -9.48
C LYS A 8 12.93 5.32 -9.72
N THR A 9 13.37 4.34 -8.93
CA THR A 9 12.87 2.96 -9.00
C THR A 9 11.36 2.91 -8.73
N ALA A 10 10.88 3.59 -7.70
CA ALA A 10 9.45 3.67 -7.39
C ALA A 10 8.64 4.30 -8.53
N ARG A 11 9.19 5.31 -9.21
CA ARG A 11 8.55 5.96 -10.36
C ARG A 11 8.45 5.01 -11.56
N GLU A 12 9.48 4.23 -11.82
CA GLU A 12 9.50 3.25 -12.92
C GLU A 12 8.50 2.11 -12.68
N MET A 13 8.34 1.68 -11.44
CA MET A 13 7.42 0.61 -11.04
C MET A 13 5.94 0.90 -11.34
N LYS A 14 5.54 2.17 -11.49
CA LYS A 14 4.15 2.52 -11.83
C LYS A 14 3.70 1.91 -13.16
N TYR A 15 4.60 1.79 -14.12
CA TYR A 15 4.30 1.21 -15.44
C TYR A 15 4.11 -0.30 -15.36
N GLU A 16 4.86 -0.97 -14.51
CA GLU A 16 4.70 -2.40 -14.26
C GLU A 16 3.40 -2.68 -13.48
N LEU A 17 3.10 -1.89 -12.45
CA LEU A 17 1.85 -2.00 -11.69
C LEU A 17 0.62 -1.75 -12.55
N ALA A 18 0.69 -0.83 -13.53
CA ALA A 18 -0.42 -0.55 -14.44
C ALA A 18 -0.81 -1.73 -15.33
N LYS A 19 0.11 -2.67 -15.57
CA LYS A 19 -0.11 -3.88 -16.37
C LYS A 19 -0.70 -5.03 -15.58
N LEU A 20 -0.67 -4.97 -14.24
CA LEU A 20 -1.13 -6.06 -13.39
C LEU A 20 -2.64 -6.20 -13.45
N SER A 21 -3.12 -7.45 -13.48
CA SER A 21 -4.54 -7.77 -13.29
C SER A 21 -4.96 -7.50 -11.84
N THR A 22 -6.26 -7.31 -11.63
CA THR A 22 -6.85 -7.22 -10.29
C THR A 22 -6.51 -8.45 -9.45
N GLU A 23 -6.59 -9.65 -10.03
CA GLU A 23 -6.23 -10.89 -9.37
C GLU A 23 -4.77 -10.88 -8.87
N LYS A 24 -3.83 -10.45 -9.71
CA LYS A 24 -2.41 -10.38 -9.34
C LYS A 24 -2.15 -9.38 -8.23
N LYS A 25 -2.80 -8.22 -8.28
CA LYS A 25 -2.74 -7.22 -7.19
C LYS A 25 -3.30 -7.78 -5.89
N ASN A 26 -4.44 -8.45 -5.94
CA ASN A 26 -5.06 -9.08 -4.78
C ASN A 26 -4.19 -10.18 -4.17
N GLN A 27 -3.55 -11.01 -4.99
CA GLN A 27 -2.58 -12.00 -4.50
C GLN A 27 -1.43 -11.34 -3.73
N GLY A 28 -0.90 -10.23 -4.22
CA GLY A 28 0.14 -9.47 -3.54
C GLY A 28 -0.31 -8.91 -2.18
N ILE A 29 -1.52 -8.36 -2.11
CA ILE A 29 -2.10 -7.82 -0.88
C ILE A 29 -2.35 -8.94 0.15
N LEU A 30 -2.90 -10.08 -0.29
CA LEU A 30 -3.13 -11.24 0.58
C LEU A 30 -1.81 -11.82 1.09
N ALA A 31 -0.79 -11.92 0.24
CA ALA A 31 0.53 -12.36 0.66
C ALA A 31 1.16 -11.44 1.71
N ALA A 32 0.92 -10.13 1.61
CA ALA A 32 1.35 -9.17 2.64
C ALA A 32 0.60 -9.39 3.97
N ALA A 33 -0.72 -9.63 3.93
CA ALA A 33 -1.51 -9.93 5.13
C ALA A 33 -1.03 -11.20 5.84
N GLU A 34 -0.82 -12.28 5.07
CA GLU A 34 -0.26 -13.53 5.60
C GLU A 34 1.16 -13.34 6.15
N GLY A 35 1.98 -12.54 5.48
CA GLY A 35 3.32 -12.21 5.93
C GLY A 35 3.34 -11.49 7.28
N LEU A 36 2.43 -10.54 7.51
CA LEU A 36 2.28 -9.86 8.79
C LEU A 36 1.96 -10.82 9.93
N GLU A 37 1.03 -11.74 9.72
CA GLU A 37 0.63 -12.73 10.73
C GLU A 37 1.70 -13.79 10.95
N ARG A 38 2.32 -14.31 9.88
CA ARG A 38 3.39 -15.31 9.97
C ARG A 38 4.62 -14.78 10.71
N ASP A 39 4.99 -13.53 10.45
CA ASP A 39 6.21 -12.92 10.99
C ASP A 39 5.90 -12.05 12.23
N ALA A 40 4.73 -12.19 12.85
CA ALA A 40 4.27 -11.38 13.97
C ALA A 40 5.26 -11.32 15.14
N ASP A 41 5.80 -12.45 15.56
CA ASP A 41 6.78 -12.52 16.65
C ASP A 41 8.06 -11.71 16.36
N ARG A 42 8.54 -11.79 15.13
CA ARG A 42 9.70 -11.02 14.68
C ARG A 42 9.41 -9.52 14.63
N ILE A 43 8.22 -9.14 14.17
CA ILE A 43 7.77 -7.74 14.13
C ILE A 43 7.65 -7.19 15.55
N LEU A 44 7.03 -7.94 16.45
CA LEU A 44 6.88 -7.54 17.86
C LEU A 44 8.23 -7.40 18.58
N ALA A 45 9.17 -8.29 18.32
CA ALA A 45 10.52 -8.19 18.88
C ALA A 45 11.25 -6.91 18.40
N ALA A 46 11.16 -6.58 17.12
CA ALA A 46 11.70 -5.32 16.59
C ALA A 46 10.99 -4.09 17.17
N ASN A 47 9.67 -4.13 17.29
CA ASN A 47 8.90 -3.05 17.90
C ASN A 47 9.23 -2.82 19.37
N ALA A 48 9.54 -3.87 20.13
CA ALA A 48 9.99 -3.73 21.52
C ALA A 48 11.28 -2.90 21.64
N VAL A 49 12.21 -3.05 20.70
CA VAL A 49 13.43 -2.23 20.63
C VAL A 49 13.09 -0.79 20.30
N ASP A 50 12.17 -0.56 19.36
CA ASP A 50 11.72 0.78 18.99
C ASP A 50 11.04 1.48 20.18
N MET A 51 10.22 0.76 20.93
CA MET A 51 9.57 1.26 22.15
C MET A 51 10.58 1.67 23.23
N GLU A 52 11.61 0.87 23.44
CA GLU A 52 12.67 1.19 24.39
C GLU A 52 13.45 2.44 23.95
N ASN A 53 13.78 2.53 22.67
CA ASN A 53 14.45 3.70 22.10
C ASN A 53 13.58 4.96 22.18
N GLY A 54 12.29 4.84 21.94
CA GLY A 54 11.31 5.93 22.09
C GLY A 54 11.27 6.45 23.53
N LYS A 55 11.22 5.56 24.51
CA LYS A 55 11.27 5.92 25.94
C LYS A 55 12.58 6.63 26.31
N LYS A 56 13.73 6.11 25.86
CA LYS A 56 15.04 6.74 26.08
C LYS A 56 15.12 8.15 25.49
N ARG A 57 14.45 8.41 24.38
CA ARG A 57 14.36 9.72 23.74
C ARG A 57 13.25 10.62 24.32
N GLN A 58 12.62 10.21 25.41
CA GLN A 58 11.53 10.94 26.07
C GLN A 58 10.36 11.25 25.13
N MET A 59 10.03 10.29 24.25
CA MET A 59 8.89 10.42 23.36
C MET A 59 7.59 10.59 24.16
N PRO A 60 6.70 11.56 23.78
CA PRO A 60 5.42 11.73 24.44
C PRO A 60 4.58 10.46 24.47
N GLN A 61 3.83 10.24 25.56
CA GLN A 61 3.03 9.02 25.77
C GLN A 61 2.08 8.73 24.58
N GLY A 62 1.42 9.77 24.05
CA GLY A 62 0.53 9.60 22.89
C GLY A 62 1.22 9.08 21.63
N LEU A 63 2.52 9.40 21.42
CA LEU A 63 3.31 8.87 20.33
C LEU A 63 3.79 7.44 20.62
N LEU A 64 4.15 7.14 21.88
CA LEU A 64 4.48 5.76 22.29
C LEU A 64 3.30 4.82 22.10
N ASP A 65 2.08 5.24 22.43
CA ASP A 65 0.86 4.46 22.22
C ASP A 65 0.59 4.16 20.73
N ARG A 66 0.95 5.09 19.85
CA ARG A 66 0.85 4.89 18.39
C ARG A 66 1.97 4.00 17.84
N LEU A 67 3.15 4.07 18.45
CA LEU A 67 4.30 3.26 18.05
C LEU A 67 4.12 1.79 18.47
N LEU A 68 3.48 1.55 19.59
CA LEU A 68 3.30 0.22 20.16
C LEU A 68 2.52 -0.70 19.21
N LEU A 69 3.11 -1.82 18.86
CA LEU A 69 2.44 -2.94 18.22
C LEU A 69 2.08 -4.01 19.25
N THR A 70 0.95 -4.65 19.02
CA THR A 70 0.51 -5.85 19.73
C THR A 70 0.13 -6.90 18.69
N GLU A 71 0.01 -8.15 19.10
CA GLU A 71 -0.45 -9.22 18.22
C GLU A 71 -1.82 -8.87 17.60
N ASP A 72 -2.73 -8.33 18.43
CA ASP A 72 -4.05 -7.89 17.98
C ASP A 72 -3.98 -6.76 16.94
N ARG A 73 -3.10 -5.77 17.13
CA ARG A 73 -2.89 -4.70 16.15
C ARG A 73 -2.31 -5.22 14.82
N ILE A 74 -1.40 -6.19 14.87
CA ILE A 74 -0.87 -6.84 13.65
C ILE A 74 -1.99 -7.60 12.94
N HIS A 75 -2.83 -8.33 13.67
CA HIS A 75 -4.00 -9.00 13.10
C HIS A 75 -4.98 -8.01 12.45
N GLN A 76 -5.26 -6.88 13.11
CA GLN A 76 -6.09 -5.82 12.54
C GLN A 76 -5.50 -5.22 11.26
N MET A 77 -4.18 -5.07 11.17
CA MET A 77 -3.50 -4.62 9.95
C MET A 77 -3.69 -5.63 8.81
N ALA A 78 -3.52 -6.92 9.10
CA ALA A 78 -3.73 -7.99 8.11
C ALA A 78 -5.20 -8.04 7.64
N GLU A 79 -6.15 -7.88 8.57
CA GLU A 79 -7.57 -7.83 8.25
C GLU A 79 -7.92 -6.61 7.40
N GLY A 80 -7.33 -5.45 7.68
CA GLY A 80 -7.47 -4.25 6.84
C GLY A 80 -7.03 -4.49 5.39
N LEU A 81 -5.94 -5.23 5.19
CA LEU A 81 -5.49 -5.62 3.85
C LEU A 81 -6.49 -6.56 3.15
N ARG A 82 -7.07 -7.51 3.87
CA ARG A 82 -8.12 -8.40 3.34
C ARG A 82 -9.38 -7.63 2.94
N GLN A 83 -9.76 -6.62 3.71
CA GLN A 83 -10.88 -5.74 3.37
C GLN A 83 -10.61 -4.95 2.09
N VAL A 84 -9.39 -4.50 1.87
CA VAL A 84 -9.00 -3.82 0.61
C VAL A 84 -9.14 -4.77 -0.57
N VAL A 85 -8.78 -6.04 -0.45
CA VAL A 85 -8.96 -7.04 -1.51
C VAL A 85 -10.43 -7.21 -1.90
N ALA A 86 -11.35 -7.06 -0.95
CA ALA A 86 -12.79 -7.17 -1.20
C ALA A 86 -13.37 -5.96 -1.94
N LEU A 87 -12.64 -4.85 -2.04
CA LEU A 87 -13.07 -3.66 -2.77
C LEU A 87 -12.91 -3.85 -4.29
N PRO A 88 -13.79 -3.22 -5.10
CA PRO A 88 -13.61 -3.19 -6.54
C PRO A 88 -12.30 -2.50 -6.94
N ASP A 89 -11.60 -3.04 -7.92
CA ASP A 89 -10.42 -2.39 -8.49
C ASP A 89 -10.85 -1.23 -9.39
N PRO A 90 -10.51 0.03 -9.06
CA PRO A 90 -10.93 1.18 -9.85
C PRO A 90 -10.14 1.36 -11.14
N ILE A 91 -8.98 0.68 -11.27
CA ILE A 91 -8.09 0.85 -12.41
C ILE A 91 -8.72 0.24 -13.67
N GLY A 92 -8.78 1.03 -14.73
CA GLY A 92 -9.38 0.64 -15.97
C GLY A 92 -10.89 0.94 -16.08
N GLU A 93 -11.51 1.45 -15.02
CA GLU A 93 -12.91 1.87 -15.04
C GLU A 93 -13.14 3.00 -16.06
N MET A 94 -14.14 2.85 -16.92
CA MET A 94 -14.55 3.88 -17.84
C MET A 94 -15.51 4.86 -17.16
N LEU A 95 -15.13 6.13 -17.13
CA LEU A 95 -15.94 7.20 -16.51
C LEU A 95 -16.95 7.82 -17.48
N GLY A 96 -16.76 7.63 -18.77
CA GLY A 96 -17.61 8.14 -19.82
C GLY A 96 -16.97 7.98 -21.19
N SER A 97 -17.80 8.03 -22.24
CA SER A 97 -17.37 7.97 -23.63
C SER A 97 -18.20 8.92 -24.46
N THR A 98 -17.57 9.60 -25.41
CA THR A 98 -18.22 10.55 -26.32
C THR A 98 -17.78 10.25 -27.75
N ARG A 99 -18.75 10.13 -28.66
CA ARG A 99 -18.47 10.06 -30.11
C ARG A 99 -18.42 11.46 -30.70
N ARG A 100 -17.33 11.77 -31.36
CA ARG A 100 -17.17 13.06 -32.07
C ARG A 100 -17.80 13.00 -33.48
N PRO A 101 -18.14 14.17 -34.08
CA PRO A 101 -18.74 14.21 -35.44
C PRO A 101 -17.88 13.53 -36.52
N ASN A 102 -16.57 13.48 -36.35
CA ASN A 102 -15.64 12.78 -37.27
C ASN A 102 -15.58 11.25 -37.04
N GLY A 103 -16.41 10.69 -36.15
CA GLY A 103 -16.44 9.27 -35.84
C GLY A 103 -15.46 8.81 -34.74
N LEU A 104 -14.62 9.71 -34.24
CA LEU A 104 -13.69 9.41 -33.16
C LEU A 104 -14.44 9.19 -31.84
N GLU A 105 -14.14 8.10 -31.15
CA GLU A 105 -14.62 7.83 -29.79
C GLU A 105 -13.57 8.22 -28.77
N ILE A 106 -13.94 9.10 -27.83
CA ILE A 106 -13.08 9.58 -26.75
C ILE A 106 -13.66 9.09 -25.43
N GLY A 107 -12.87 8.28 -24.70
CA GLY A 107 -13.23 7.77 -23.38
C GLY A 107 -12.34 8.33 -22.29
N LYS A 108 -12.90 8.50 -21.09
CA LYS A 108 -12.15 8.75 -19.85
C LYS A 108 -11.99 7.46 -19.09
N ARG A 109 -10.75 7.07 -18.80
CA ARG A 109 -10.42 5.84 -18.10
C ARG A 109 -9.56 6.13 -16.88
N ARG A 110 -9.83 5.46 -15.76
CA ARG A 110 -9.00 5.53 -14.57
C ARG A 110 -7.67 4.81 -14.80
N VAL A 111 -6.58 5.45 -14.41
CA VAL A 111 -5.22 4.89 -14.51
C VAL A 111 -4.51 4.97 -13.17
N GLN A 112 -3.50 4.12 -13.00
CA GLN A 112 -2.62 4.14 -11.84
C GLN A 112 -1.84 5.46 -11.81
N ILE A 113 -1.98 6.24 -10.74
CA ILE A 113 -1.26 7.50 -10.61
C ILE A 113 0.18 7.29 -10.07
N GLY A 114 0.38 6.30 -9.22
CA GLY A 114 1.64 6.08 -8.53
C GLY A 114 2.01 7.27 -7.63
N ARG A 115 3.26 7.31 -7.15
CA ARG A 115 3.84 8.50 -6.55
C ARG A 115 4.44 9.38 -7.63
N ALA A 116 3.68 10.33 -8.15
CA ALA A 116 4.10 11.22 -9.23
C ALA A 116 5.05 12.35 -8.76
N HIS A 117 5.20 12.54 -7.46
CA HIS A 117 5.92 13.67 -6.86
C HIS A 117 7.12 13.22 -6.02
N VAL A 118 7.98 12.44 -6.62
CA VAL A 118 9.29 12.16 -6.03
C VAL A 118 10.37 12.72 -6.91
#